data_a021a5daa842e02ab4b929ab15dfd899
#
_entry.id   a021a5daa842e02ab4b929ab15dfd899
#
_cell.length_a   1.000
_cell.length_b   1.000
_cell.length_c   1.000
_cell.angle_alpha   90.00
_cell.angle_beta   90.00
_cell.angle_gamma   90.00
#
_symmetry.space_group_name_H-M   'P 1'
#
loop_
_entity.id
_entity.type
_entity.pdbx_description
1 polymer ?
#
loop_
_entity_poly.entity_id
_entity_poly.type
_entity_poly.pdbx_seq_one_letter_code
_entity_poly.pdbx_strand_id
1 'polypeptide(L)'
;MATYVNNLRLKEIATGDESGTWGTSTNTNLELIGEGLGYGTEQVAADSNETFTMADGVADGMRGMYLKFTSAGTLTATRTLTLAPNTVSKVWIIENATSGGQIITIKQGSGGTVDIANGDRAMLYTDGAGAGGAVLTANPSESGVGTVTSVATSGTVNGITLTGGPITSTGTVTLGGTLGSVDLTSQITGTLPIANGGTNSTSTTYCSLTANVSGTLPVGNGGTGATSLTADNVILGNGTSAVQVVAPGTAGNVLTSAGGTWASSTPAAPGVSAGLSIALAMVMGF
;
A
#
# COMPACT_ATOMS: atom_id res chain seq x y z
N MET A 1 -36.01 25.15 -54.35
CA MET A 1 -35.20 23.92 -54.25
C MET A 1 -34.95 23.71 -52.76
N ALA A 2 -35.27 22.52 -52.28
CA ALA A 2 -35.07 22.24 -50.84
C ALA A 2 -33.61 22.37 -50.47
N THR A 3 -33.32 22.92 -49.30
CA THR A 3 -31.99 23.03 -48.70
C THR A 3 -31.87 22.13 -47.48
N TYR A 4 -30.62 21.66 -47.16
CA TYR A 4 -30.32 20.69 -46.11
C TYR A 4 -29.01 21.12 -45.41
N VAL A 5 -28.92 22.38 -44.99
CA VAL A 5 -27.66 22.94 -44.49
C VAL A 5 -27.46 22.77 -42.98
N ASN A 6 -28.48 22.31 -42.26
CA ASN A 6 -28.41 22.08 -40.85
C ASN A 6 -27.61 20.79 -40.48
N ASN A 7 -27.20 20.68 -39.23
CA ASN A 7 -26.32 19.61 -38.72
C ASN A 7 -26.94 18.18 -38.74
N LEU A 8 -28.25 18.08 -38.91
CA LEU A 8 -28.97 16.83 -39.07
C LEU A 8 -29.44 16.59 -40.50
N ARG A 9 -29.06 17.45 -41.43
CA ARG A 9 -29.47 17.36 -42.86
C ARG A 9 -30.97 17.23 -43.04
N LEU A 10 -31.73 17.95 -42.21
CA LEU A 10 -33.17 18.05 -42.28
C LEU A 10 -33.58 18.97 -43.46
N LYS A 11 -34.70 18.67 -44.06
CA LYS A 11 -35.26 19.51 -45.11
C LYS A 11 -35.69 20.87 -44.57
N GLU A 12 -35.16 21.93 -45.15
CA GLU A 12 -35.60 23.30 -44.83
C GLU A 12 -36.70 23.69 -45.79
N ILE A 13 -37.88 23.99 -45.24
CA ILE A 13 -39.08 24.33 -46.01
C ILE A 13 -39.17 25.86 -46.02
N ALA A 14 -39.09 26.48 -47.23
CA ALA A 14 -39.25 27.91 -47.37
C ALA A 14 -40.71 28.29 -47.33
N THR A 15 -40.98 29.58 -46.98
CA THR A 15 -42.35 30.12 -46.95
C THR A 15 -43.00 30.00 -48.32
N GLY A 16 -44.13 29.34 -48.38
CA GLY A 16 -44.90 29.11 -49.64
C GLY A 16 -44.51 27.79 -50.36
N ASP A 17 -43.46 27.10 -49.93
CA ASP A 17 -43.12 25.77 -50.44
C ASP A 17 -44.07 24.70 -49.88
N GLU A 18 -44.24 23.62 -50.64
CA GLU A 18 -44.92 22.37 -50.24
C GLU A 18 -46.40 22.56 -49.84
N SER A 19 -47.11 23.40 -50.54
CA SER A 19 -48.57 23.52 -50.35
C SER A 19 -49.24 22.12 -50.47
N GLY A 20 -49.87 21.70 -49.36
CA GLY A 20 -50.53 20.37 -49.27
C GLY A 20 -49.62 19.18 -48.90
N THR A 21 -48.30 19.35 -48.85
CA THR A 21 -47.35 18.26 -48.52
C THR A 21 -46.44 18.60 -47.35
N TRP A 22 -46.47 19.82 -46.80
CA TRP A 22 -45.64 20.28 -45.73
C TRP A 22 -45.69 19.36 -44.47
N GLY A 23 -46.88 18.78 -44.18
CA GLY A 23 -47.06 17.87 -43.07
C GLY A 23 -46.22 16.62 -43.20
N THR A 24 -46.07 16.05 -44.41
CA THR A 24 -45.19 14.91 -44.68
C THR A 24 -43.73 15.26 -44.44
N SER A 25 -43.27 16.38 -44.97
CA SER A 25 -41.89 16.83 -44.79
C SER A 25 -41.58 17.13 -43.32
N THR A 26 -42.54 17.70 -42.59
CA THR A 26 -42.39 17.95 -41.13
C THR A 26 -42.30 16.66 -40.35
N ASN A 27 -43.15 15.67 -40.63
CA ASN A 27 -43.10 14.37 -39.97
C ASN A 27 -41.79 13.66 -40.28
N THR A 28 -41.31 13.65 -41.52
CA THR A 28 -40.02 13.12 -41.89
C THR A 28 -38.88 13.78 -41.09
N ASN A 29 -38.88 15.12 -40.97
CA ASN A 29 -37.89 15.83 -40.18
C ASN A 29 -37.92 15.43 -38.69
N LEU A 30 -39.13 15.25 -38.11
CA LEU A 30 -39.26 14.78 -36.73
C LEU A 30 -38.69 13.36 -36.55
N GLU A 31 -38.93 12.48 -37.50
CA GLU A 31 -38.34 11.11 -37.51
C GLU A 31 -36.82 11.18 -37.60
N LEU A 32 -36.26 12.01 -38.46
CA LEU A 32 -34.82 12.21 -38.60
C LEU A 32 -34.17 12.84 -37.35
N ILE A 33 -34.91 13.69 -36.62
CA ILE A 33 -34.46 14.19 -35.30
C ILE A 33 -34.37 13.03 -34.30
N GLY A 34 -35.38 12.14 -34.30
CA GLY A 34 -35.38 10.92 -33.50
C GLY A 34 -34.16 10.00 -33.79
N GLU A 35 -33.87 9.80 -35.08
CA GLU A 35 -32.65 9.08 -35.50
C GLU A 35 -31.38 9.79 -34.98
N GLY A 36 -31.33 11.10 -35.09
CA GLY A 36 -30.18 11.92 -34.65
C GLY A 36 -29.81 11.76 -33.19
N LEU A 37 -30.75 11.37 -32.36
CA LEU A 37 -30.57 11.05 -30.94
C LEU A 37 -30.36 9.56 -30.67
N GLY A 38 -30.50 8.73 -31.68
CA GLY A 38 -30.51 7.27 -31.61
C GLY A 38 -29.16 6.63 -31.92
N TYR A 39 -29.29 5.36 -32.33
CA TYR A 39 -28.19 4.47 -32.67
C TYR A 39 -28.19 4.24 -34.19
N GLY A 40 -27.00 4.33 -34.80
CA GLY A 40 -26.77 4.01 -36.19
C GLY A 40 -25.65 2.99 -36.37
N THR A 41 -25.65 2.30 -37.49
CA THR A 41 -24.59 1.39 -37.89
C THR A 41 -24.18 1.66 -39.34
N GLU A 42 -22.88 1.75 -39.56
CA GLU A 42 -22.28 1.83 -40.88
C GLU A 42 -21.30 0.68 -41.07
N GLN A 43 -21.12 0.26 -42.30
CA GLN A 43 -20.24 -0.84 -42.64
C GLN A 43 -19.15 -0.38 -43.60
N VAL A 44 -17.90 -0.53 -43.21
CA VAL A 44 -16.75 -0.38 -44.12
C VAL A 44 -16.79 -1.51 -45.13
N ALA A 45 -17.05 -1.16 -46.38
CA ALA A 45 -17.33 -2.12 -47.42
C ALA A 45 -16.10 -2.89 -47.91
N ALA A 46 -14.92 -2.26 -47.85
CA ALA A 46 -13.65 -2.84 -48.28
C ALA A 46 -12.51 -2.52 -47.29
N ASP A 47 -11.40 -3.23 -47.40
CA ASP A 47 -10.18 -2.93 -46.61
C ASP A 47 -9.46 -1.69 -47.19
N SER A 48 -10.15 -0.53 -47.13
CA SER A 48 -9.67 0.75 -47.67
C SER A 48 -10.23 1.93 -46.88
N ASN A 49 -9.68 3.12 -47.14
CA ASN A 49 -10.26 4.36 -46.59
C ASN A 49 -11.61 4.63 -47.26
N GLU A 50 -12.59 5.08 -46.50
CA GLU A 50 -13.96 5.24 -46.98
C GLU A 50 -14.57 6.56 -46.45
N THR A 51 -15.52 7.09 -47.24
CA THR A 51 -16.28 8.31 -46.85
C THR A 51 -17.73 7.91 -46.61
N PHE A 52 -18.23 8.26 -45.43
CA PHE A 52 -19.60 8.06 -45.00
C PHE A 52 -20.33 9.41 -45.02
N THR A 53 -21.36 9.49 -45.82
CA THR A 53 -22.09 10.74 -46.02
C THR A 53 -23.47 10.67 -45.39
N MET A 54 -23.77 11.58 -44.50
CA MET A 54 -25.13 11.76 -43.94
C MET A 54 -26.06 12.25 -45.02
N ALA A 55 -27.10 11.47 -45.33
CA ALA A 55 -28.02 11.73 -46.40
C ALA A 55 -28.92 12.94 -46.16
N ASP A 56 -29.24 13.65 -47.22
CA ASP A 56 -30.13 14.84 -47.19
C ASP A 56 -31.60 14.41 -47.07
N GLY A 57 -32.23 14.69 -45.92
CA GLY A 57 -33.65 14.46 -45.70
C GLY A 57 -34.12 13.00 -45.77
N VAL A 58 -33.21 12.05 -45.70
CA VAL A 58 -33.49 10.60 -45.77
C VAL A 58 -32.83 9.92 -44.58
N ALA A 59 -33.49 8.92 -44.02
CA ALA A 59 -32.95 8.09 -42.93
C ALA A 59 -31.61 7.42 -43.32
N ASP A 60 -30.63 7.48 -42.42
CA ASP A 60 -29.33 6.80 -42.53
C ASP A 60 -28.68 6.54 -41.18
N GLY A 61 -27.72 5.59 -41.13
CA GLY A 61 -26.97 5.26 -39.93
C GLY A 61 -26.07 6.38 -39.43
N MET A 62 -25.58 7.23 -40.34
CA MET A 62 -24.66 8.34 -40.02
C MET A 62 -25.30 9.41 -39.14
N ARG A 63 -26.63 9.53 -39.12
CA ARG A 63 -27.33 10.55 -38.31
C ARG A 63 -27.29 10.24 -36.83
N GLY A 64 -27.22 8.96 -36.45
CA GLY A 64 -27.25 8.54 -35.05
C GLY A 64 -26.21 9.23 -34.15
N MET A 65 -26.57 9.53 -32.91
CA MET A 65 -25.61 10.02 -31.91
C MET A 65 -24.61 8.93 -31.57
N TYR A 66 -25.06 7.71 -31.38
CA TYR A 66 -24.19 6.55 -31.27
C TYR A 66 -24.04 5.92 -32.66
N LEU A 67 -22.82 5.84 -33.15
CA LEU A 67 -22.50 5.34 -34.46
C LEU A 67 -21.53 4.14 -34.37
N LYS A 68 -21.95 2.98 -34.80
CA LYS A 68 -21.13 1.77 -34.80
C LYS A 68 -20.58 1.52 -36.21
N PHE A 69 -19.26 1.48 -36.34
CA PHE A 69 -18.60 1.04 -37.54
C PHE A 69 -18.30 -0.46 -37.46
N THR A 70 -18.82 -1.21 -38.43
CA THR A 70 -18.49 -2.62 -38.69
C THR A 70 -17.68 -2.71 -39.99
N SER A 71 -17.17 -3.89 -40.35
CA SER A 71 -16.54 -4.12 -41.64
C SER A 71 -17.08 -5.38 -42.33
N ALA A 72 -17.21 -5.34 -43.64
CA ALA A 72 -17.61 -6.49 -44.44
C ALA A 72 -16.54 -7.59 -44.46
N GLY A 73 -15.28 -7.21 -44.33
CA GLY A 73 -14.13 -8.11 -44.29
C GLY A 73 -13.16 -7.71 -43.16
N THR A 74 -12.06 -8.45 -43.06
CA THR A 74 -10.99 -8.21 -42.12
C THR A 74 -10.14 -7.03 -42.60
N LEU A 75 -10.00 -5.98 -41.76
CA LEU A 75 -9.07 -4.87 -42.03
C LEU A 75 -7.65 -5.33 -41.74
N THR A 76 -6.71 -5.00 -42.64
CA THR A 76 -5.30 -5.37 -42.51
C THR A 76 -4.39 -4.22 -42.06
N ALA A 77 -4.92 -3.00 -42.04
CA ALA A 77 -4.21 -1.79 -41.61
C ALA A 77 -5.21 -0.77 -41.06
N THR A 78 -4.70 0.25 -40.40
CA THR A 78 -5.49 1.44 -39.99
C THR A 78 -6.20 2.01 -41.21
N ARG A 79 -7.51 2.27 -41.09
CA ARG A 79 -8.31 2.89 -42.14
C ARG A 79 -8.86 4.22 -41.69
N THR A 80 -8.84 5.20 -42.62
CA THR A 80 -9.42 6.51 -42.39
C THR A 80 -10.88 6.49 -42.86
N LEU A 81 -11.79 6.78 -41.93
CA LEU A 81 -13.23 6.91 -42.18
C LEU A 81 -13.58 8.38 -42.18
N THR A 82 -13.95 8.94 -43.31
CA THR A 82 -14.26 10.36 -43.46
C THR A 82 -15.76 10.60 -43.24
N LEU A 83 -16.10 11.47 -42.28
CA LEU A 83 -17.48 11.88 -42.04
C LEU A 83 -17.84 13.04 -42.96
N ALA A 84 -18.88 12.89 -43.76
CA ALA A 84 -19.35 13.90 -44.69
C ALA A 84 -20.87 14.19 -44.48
N PRO A 85 -21.35 15.38 -44.89
CA PRO A 85 -20.57 16.51 -45.41
C PRO A 85 -19.70 17.17 -44.34
N ASN A 86 -18.59 17.77 -44.75
CA ASN A 86 -17.61 18.39 -43.89
C ASN A 86 -18.09 19.70 -43.22
N THR A 87 -19.34 20.06 -43.44
CA THR A 87 -20.03 21.22 -42.82
C THR A 87 -20.89 20.81 -41.64
N VAL A 88 -21.01 19.53 -41.33
CA VAL A 88 -21.79 19.06 -40.18
C VAL A 88 -20.98 19.21 -38.88
N SER A 89 -21.52 20.01 -37.94
CA SER A 89 -21.03 20.13 -36.59
C SER A 89 -21.92 19.34 -35.63
N LYS A 90 -21.40 18.23 -35.10
CA LYS A 90 -22.20 17.28 -34.32
C LYS A 90 -21.35 16.49 -33.35
N VAL A 91 -21.91 16.07 -32.21
CA VAL A 91 -21.32 15.11 -31.29
C VAL A 91 -21.71 13.70 -31.69
N TRP A 92 -20.75 12.81 -31.68
CA TRP A 92 -20.95 11.35 -31.84
C TRP A 92 -20.28 10.58 -30.69
N ILE A 93 -20.83 9.42 -30.40
CA ILE A 93 -20.15 8.34 -29.70
C ILE A 93 -19.88 7.29 -30.77
N ILE A 94 -18.62 7.12 -31.17
CA ILE A 94 -18.25 6.20 -32.26
C ILE A 94 -17.62 4.95 -31.67
N GLU A 95 -18.12 3.78 -32.09
CA GLU A 95 -17.59 2.46 -31.75
C GLU A 95 -16.84 1.87 -32.97
N ASN A 96 -15.61 1.41 -32.74
CA ASN A 96 -14.87 0.61 -33.69
C ASN A 96 -15.15 -0.89 -33.47
N ALA A 97 -16.15 -1.43 -34.16
CA ALA A 97 -16.51 -2.86 -34.16
C ALA A 97 -16.09 -3.56 -35.47
N THR A 98 -15.04 -3.06 -36.10
CA THR A 98 -14.50 -3.68 -37.33
C THR A 98 -13.75 -4.97 -37.00
N SER A 99 -13.59 -5.85 -38.02
CA SER A 99 -12.78 -7.06 -37.88
C SER A 99 -11.32 -6.79 -38.23
N GLY A 100 -10.38 -7.53 -37.63
CA GLY A 100 -8.94 -7.45 -37.94
C GLY A 100 -8.07 -6.76 -36.88
N GLY A 101 -8.67 -6.25 -35.81
CA GLY A 101 -7.90 -5.67 -34.69
C GLY A 101 -7.25 -4.31 -35.02
N GLN A 102 -7.71 -3.64 -36.08
CA GLN A 102 -7.10 -2.41 -36.57
C GLN A 102 -7.75 -1.15 -35.98
N ILE A 103 -6.97 -0.10 -35.92
CA ILE A 103 -7.44 1.25 -35.58
C ILE A 103 -8.26 1.78 -36.77
N ILE A 104 -9.34 2.53 -36.47
CA ILE A 104 -9.98 3.42 -37.42
C ILE A 104 -9.67 4.87 -37.07
N THR A 105 -9.26 5.66 -38.05
CA THR A 105 -9.02 7.10 -37.90
C THR A 105 -10.25 7.85 -38.41
N ILE A 106 -10.93 8.57 -37.52
CA ILE A 106 -12.10 9.38 -37.86
C ILE A 106 -11.64 10.77 -38.31
N LYS A 107 -12.12 11.20 -39.48
CA LYS A 107 -11.74 12.44 -40.13
C LYS A 107 -12.97 13.18 -40.64
N GLN A 108 -12.89 14.50 -40.80
CA GLN A 108 -13.93 15.29 -41.48
C GLN A 108 -13.37 16.09 -42.70
N GLY A 109 -12.45 17.01 -42.44
CA GLY A 109 -11.76 17.82 -43.48
C GLY A 109 -10.26 17.57 -43.43
N SER A 110 -9.48 18.62 -43.60
CA SER A 110 -8.01 18.60 -43.48
C SER A 110 -7.52 18.84 -42.02
N GLY A 111 -8.42 19.12 -41.08
CA GLY A 111 -8.10 19.36 -39.68
C GLY A 111 -7.75 18.13 -38.89
N GLY A 112 -7.83 18.22 -37.56
CA GLY A 112 -7.55 17.14 -36.62
C GLY A 112 -8.36 15.88 -36.85
N THR A 113 -7.82 14.74 -36.45
CA THR A 113 -8.44 13.42 -36.52
C THR A 113 -8.44 12.74 -35.15
N VAL A 114 -9.30 11.76 -34.96
CA VAL A 114 -9.35 10.93 -33.74
C VAL A 114 -9.19 9.46 -34.12
N ASP A 115 -8.26 8.78 -33.47
CA ASP A 115 -8.04 7.36 -33.63
C ASP A 115 -8.85 6.57 -32.58
N ILE A 116 -9.52 5.50 -33.03
CA ILE A 116 -10.30 4.61 -32.17
C ILE A 116 -9.76 3.17 -32.35
N ALA A 117 -9.22 2.60 -31.29
CA ALA A 117 -8.73 1.23 -31.33
C ALA A 117 -9.88 0.24 -31.51
N ASN A 118 -9.56 -0.95 -32.02
CA ASN A 118 -10.57 -2.00 -32.25
C ASN A 118 -11.21 -2.41 -30.90
N GLY A 119 -12.54 -2.44 -30.88
CA GLY A 119 -13.35 -2.73 -29.71
C GLY A 119 -13.62 -1.53 -28.80
N ASP A 120 -12.94 -0.41 -29.02
CA ASP A 120 -13.10 0.80 -28.22
C ASP A 120 -14.21 1.74 -28.73
N ARG A 121 -14.55 2.71 -27.89
CA ARG A 121 -15.51 3.79 -28.17
C ARG A 121 -14.87 5.12 -27.83
N ALA A 122 -15.16 6.14 -28.62
CA ALA A 122 -14.76 7.50 -28.35
C ALA A 122 -15.94 8.45 -28.46
N MET A 123 -16.08 9.36 -27.50
CA MET A 123 -16.95 10.51 -27.63
C MET A 123 -16.18 11.63 -28.31
N LEU A 124 -16.67 12.08 -29.45
CA LEU A 124 -16.00 13.08 -30.28
C LEU A 124 -17.00 14.05 -30.89
N TYR A 125 -16.50 15.15 -31.44
CA TYR A 125 -17.31 16.07 -32.20
C TYR A 125 -16.59 16.53 -33.47
N THR A 126 -17.38 16.90 -34.48
CA THR A 126 -16.91 17.59 -35.67
C THR A 126 -17.22 19.08 -35.55
N ASP A 127 -16.31 19.93 -36.02
CA ASP A 127 -16.51 21.39 -35.97
C ASP A 127 -17.28 21.96 -37.17
N GLY A 128 -17.41 21.17 -38.25
CA GLY A 128 -18.13 21.58 -39.44
C GLY A 128 -17.44 22.69 -40.24
N ALA A 129 -16.14 22.89 -40.10
CA ALA A 129 -15.39 24.00 -40.70
C ALA A 129 -15.10 23.83 -42.19
N GLY A 130 -15.87 22.99 -42.89
CA GLY A 130 -15.72 22.77 -44.35
C GLY A 130 -14.39 22.05 -44.69
N ALA A 131 -13.64 22.59 -45.65
CA ALA A 131 -12.38 21.97 -46.07
C ALA A 131 -11.37 21.82 -44.94
N GLY A 132 -11.40 22.69 -43.96
CA GLY A 132 -10.55 22.65 -42.75
C GLY A 132 -11.14 21.82 -41.61
N GLY A 133 -12.33 21.24 -41.78
CA GLY A 133 -13.06 20.56 -40.71
C GLY A 133 -12.22 19.56 -39.92
N ALA A 134 -12.35 19.62 -38.63
CA ALA A 134 -11.64 18.80 -37.66
C ALA A 134 -12.59 17.85 -36.91
N VAL A 135 -12.05 16.71 -36.49
CA VAL A 135 -12.64 15.82 -35.50
C VAL A 135 -11.83 15.95 -34.21
N LEU A 136 -12.50 16.18 -33.11
CA LEU A 136 -11.90 16.46 -31.82
C LEU A 136 -12.53 15.56 -30.75
N THR A 137 -11.75 15.19 -29.75
CA THR A 137 -12.26 14.40 -28.62
C THR A 137 -13.16 15.25 -27.75
N ALA A 138 -14.37 14.74 -27.47
CA ALA A 138 -15.34 15.34 -26.56
C ALA A 138 -15.37 14.66 -25.18
N ASN A 139 -14.50 13.68 -24.94
CA ASN A 139 -14.41 13.07 -23.63
C ASN A 139 -14.09 14.13 -22.61
N PRO A 140 -14.85 14.23 -21.48
CA PRO A 140 -14.46 15.09 -20.41
C PRO A 140 -13.03 14.74 -20.00
N SER A 141 -12.16 15.74 -19.95
CA SER A 141 -10.87 15.56 -19.30
C SER A 141 -11.16 15.16 -17.86
N GLU A 142 -10.86 13.94 -17.48
CA GLU A 142 -10.89 13.56 -16.07
C GLU A 142 -9.75 14.30 -15.37
N SER A 143 -10.01 15.59 -15.10
CA SER A 143 -9.14 16.44 -14.31
C SER A 143 -9.19 15.90 -12.88
N GLY A 144 -8.16 15.17 -12.51
CA GLY A 144 -8.06 14.57 -11.17
C GLY A 144 -7.89 13.05 -11.15
N VAL A 145 -7.97 12.36 -12.29
CA VAL A 145 -7.46 10.99 -12.37
C VAL A 145 -5.93 11.10 -12.34
N GLY A 146 -5.34 10.70 -11.25
CA GLY A 146 -3.89 10.66 -11.13
C GLY A 146 -3.29 9.85 -12.29
N THR A 147 -2.26 10.40 -12.91
CA THR A 147 -1.53 9.74 -14.02
C THR A 147 -0.66 8.58 -13.55
N VAL A 148 -0.96 7.99 -12.39
CA VAL A 148 -0.26 6.79 -11.93
C VAL A 148 -0.71 5.61 -12.77
N THR A 149 0.03 5.32 -13.80
CA THR A 149 -0.22 4.18 -14.69
C THR A 149 0.39 2.88 -14.18
N SER A 150 1.29 2.97 -13.20
CA SER A 150 1.95 1.82 -12.57
C SER A 150 2.45 2.16 -11.19
N VAL A 151 2.21 1.29 -10.23
CA VAL A 151 2.85 1.32 -8.91
C VAL A 151 3.85 0.16 -8.85
N ALA A 152 5.13 0.48 -9.02
CA ALA A 152 6.19 -0.49 -8.83
C ALA A 152 6.50 -0.63 -7.33
N THR A 153 6.57 -1.88 -6.88
CA THR A 153 7.02 -2.21 -5.52
C THR A 153 8.32 -3.00 -5.64
N SER A 154 9.40 -2.41 -5.18
CA SER A 154 10.70 -3.08 -5.15
C SER A 154 11.52 -2.56 -3.98
N GLY A 155 12.39 -3.43 -3.48
CA GLY A 155 13.33 -3.08 -2.43
C GLY A 155 13.01 -3.74 -1.10
N THR A 156 14.07 -3.80 -0.29
CA THR A 156 14.02 -4.32 1.08
C THR A 156 14.67 -3.28 1.99
N VAL A 157 13.97 -2.88 3.04
CA VAL A 157 14.50 -1.99 4.08
C VAL A 157 14.36 -2.70 5.41
N ASN A 158 15.48 -2.93 6.09
CA ASN A 158 15.55 -3.65 7.38
C ASN A 158 14.84 -5.03 7.34
N GLY A 159 14.94 -5.75 6.23
CA GLY A 159 14.30 -7.06 6.07
C GLY A 159 12.82 -7.01 5.65
N ILE A 160 12.19 -5.84 5.64
CA ILE A 160 10.82 -5.71 5.12
C ILE A 160 10.88 -5.58 3.61
N THR A 161 10.18 -6.45 2.92
CA THR A 161 10.12 -6.50 1.46
C THR A 161 8.73 -6.14 0.98
N LEU A 162 8.64 -5.22 0.02
CA LEU A 162 7.41 -4.96 -0.70
C LEU A 162 7.34 -5.82 -1.95
N THR A 163 6.24 -6.53 -2.13
CA THR A 163 5.96 -7.39 -3.28
C THR A 163 4.55 -7.13 -3.82
N GLY A 164 4.27 -7.65 -5.03
CA GLY A 164 2.96 -7.52 -5.67
C GLY A 164 2.89 -6.47 -6.78
N GLY A 165 3.99 -5.79 -7.08
CA GLY A 165 4.06 -4.86 -8.21
C GLY A 165 4.76 -5.43 -9.44
N PRO A 166 4.70 -4.73 -10.62
CA PRO A 166 3.98 -3.49 -10.80
C PRO A 166 2.45 -3.68 -10.87
N ILE A 167 1.69 -2.79 -10.24
CA ILE A 167 0.21 -2.77 -10.32
C ILE A 167 -0.18 -1.74 -11.37
N THR A 168 -0.83 -2.19 -12.43
CA THR A 168 -1.23 -1.33 -13.57
C THR A 168 -2.75 -1.12 -13.67
N SER A 169 -3.54 -1.86 -12.88
CA SER A 169 -5.00 -1.70 -12.80
C SER A 169 -5.49 -1.92 -11.38
N THR A 170 -5.65 -3.17 -10.99
CA THR A 170 -6.01 -3.58 -9.63
C THR A 170 -5.00 -4.60 -9.11
N GLY A 171 -4.69 -4.56 -7.83
CA GLY A 171 -3.74 -5.50 -7.25
C GLY A 171 -3.53 -5.26 -5.76
N THR A 172 -2.72 -6.12 -5.15
CA THR A 172 -2.38 -6.04 -3.73
C THR A 172 -0.89 -5.80 -3.57
N VAL A 173 -0.52 -4.79 -2.78
CA VAL A 173 0.84 -4.61 -2.28
C VAL A 173 0.96 -5.37 -0.97
N THR A 174 1.88 -6.32 -0.92
CA THR A 174 2.10 -7.13 0.28
C THR A 174 3.42 -6.73 0.94
N LEU A 175 3.38 -6.44 2.24
CA LEU A 175 4.57 -6.34 3.07
C LEU A 175 4.91 -7.75 3.58
N GLY A 176 6.08 -8.23 3.21
CA GLY A 176 6.62 -9.50 3.68
C GLY A 176 8.00 -9.32 4.31
N GLY A 177 8.65 -10.44 4.62
CA GLY A 177 9.98 -10.48 5.21
C GLY A 177 9.98 -10.41 6.74
N THR A 178 11.18 -10.42 7.30
CA THR A 178 11.44 -10.32 8.75
C THR A 178 12.29 -9.07 8.98
N LEU A 179 11.97 -8.29 10.00
CA LEU A 179 12.81 -7.16 10.39
C LEU A 179 14.24 -7.63 10.65
N GLY A 180 15.20 -7.18 9.85
CA GLY A 180 16.61 -7.55 9.98
C GLY A 180 17.30 -6.90 11.16
N SER A 181 16.90 -5.70 11.53
CA SER A 181 17.39 -4.98 12.70
C SER A 181 16.33 -4.00 13.19
N VAL A 182 16.17 -3.94 14.52
CA VAL A 182 15.33 -2.95 15.19
C VAL A 182 16.23 -2.12 16.08
N ASP A 183 16.26 -0.81 15.89
CA ASP A 183 16.96 0.10 16.80
C ASP A 183 16.13 0.25 18.07
N LEU A 184 16.58 -0.40 19.14
CA LEU A 184 15.91 -0.37 20.43
C LEU A 184 16.01 0.99 21.13
N THR A 185 16.84 1.90 20.62
CA THR A 185 16.97 3.24 21.19
C THR A 185 15.94 4.23 20.68
N SER A 186 15.46 4.02 19.45
CA SER A 186 14.55 4.95 18.76
C SER A 186 13.24 4.32 18.30
N GLN A 187 13.20 3.01 18.09
CA GLN A 187 12.04 2.32 17.50
C GLN A 187 11.15 1.59 18.53
N ILE A 188 11.59 1.49 19.79
CA ILE A 188 10.79 0.90 20.87
C ILE A 188 10.31 2.00 21.80
N THR A 189 9.00 2.11 21.94
CA THR A 189 8.38 2.98 22.93
C THR A 189 7.69 2.14 24.01
N GLY A 190 7.88 2.51 25.28
CA GLY A 190 7.31 1.78 26.40
C GLY A 190 8.25 0.70 26.98
N THR A 191 7.68 -0.33 27.57
CA THR A 191 8.42 -1.40 28.25
C THR A 191 8.58 -2.61 27.34
N LEU A 192 9.81 -3.04 27.09
CA LEU A 192 10.07 -4.31 26.41
C LEU A 192 9.85 -5.47 27.42
N PRO A 193 8.94 -6.42 27.16
CA PRO A 193 8.69 -7.55 28.05
C PRO A 193 9.91 -8.44 28.24
N ILE A 194 10.03 -9.08 29.41
CA ILE A 194 11.13 -10.02 29.72
C ILE A 194 11.20 -11.16 28.70
N ALA A 195 10.06 -11.67 28.24
CA ALA A 195 9.99 -12.73 27.22
C ALA A 195 10.67 -12.34 25.91
N ASN A 196 10.82 -11.05 25.64
CA ASN A 196 11.48 -10.51 24.44
C ASN A 196 12.86 -9.92 24.75
N GLY A 197 13.46 -10.29 25.88
CA GLY A 197 14.78 -9.82 26.30
C GLY A 197 14.81 -8.47 27.03
N GLY A 198 13.65 -7.90 27.33
CA GLY A 198 13.56 -6.65 28.11
C GLY A 198 13.73 -6.84 29.61
N THR A 199 13.89 -5.74 30.32
CA THR A 199 13.98 -5.70 31.78
C THR A 199 12.61 -5.53 32.46
N ASN A 200 11.54 -5.39 31.67
CA ASN A 200 10.19 -5.08 32.13
C ASN A 200 10.11 -3.77 32.95
N SER A 201 11.01 -2.85 32.67
CA SER A 201 11.10 -1.56 33.36
C SER A 201 11.31 -0.44 32.34
N THR A 202 10.70 0.70 32.56
CA THR A 202 10.95 1.95 31.84
C THR A 202 12.20 2.68 32.35
N SER A 203 12.76 2.23 33.52
CA SER A 203 13.98 2.80 34.06
C SER A 203 15.21 2.32 33.30
N THR A 204 16.05 3.25 32.90
CA THR A 204 17.35 2.97 32.25
C THR A 204 18.49 2.81 33.26
N THR A 205 18.22 2.95 34.56
CA THR A 205 19.23 3.12 35.59
C THR A 205 19.55 1.86 36.39
N TYR A 206 18.68 0.85 36.36
CA TYR A 206 18.98 -0.42 37.06
C TYR A 206 18.17 -1.60 36.53
N CYS A 207 18.74 -2.77 36.70
CA CYS A 207 18.10 -4.04 36.47
C CYS A 207 17.46 -4.54 37.77
N SER A 208 16.23 -5.04 37.70
CA SER A 208 15.58 -5.63 38.87
C SER A 208 16.24 -6.94 39.25
N LEU A 209 16.88 -7.01 40.39
CA LEU A 209 17.51 -8.24 40.89
C LEU A 209 16.49 -9.33 41.24
N THR A 210 15.23 -8.97 41.44
CA THR A 210 14.15 -9.95 41.70
C THR A 210 13.55 -10.54 40.43
N ALA A 211 13.64 -9.81 39.30
CA ALA A 211 13.02 -10.21 38.04
C ALA A 211 14.01 -10.64 36.97
N ASN A 212 15.24 -10.11 36.99
CA ASN A 212 16.19 -10.26 35.91
C ASN A 212 17.43 -11.10 36.25
N VAL A 213 17.48 -11.63 37.49
CA VAL A 213 18.55 -12.57 37.89
C VAL A 213 17.95 -13.96 38.03
N SER A 214 18.53 -14.91 37.33
CA SER A 214 18.20 -16.34 37.43
C SER A 214 19.41 -17.09 37.98
N GLY A 215 19.21 -17.91 38.99
CA GLY A 215 20.30 -18.66 39.67
C GLY A 215 21.04 -17.84 40.71
N THR A 216 22.32 -18.12 40.90
CA THR A 216 23.18 -17.49 41.91
C THR A 216 23.87 -16.25 41.34
N LEU A 217 23.71 -15.10 42.01
CA LEU A 217 24.47 -13.90 41.67
C LEU A 217 25.92 -14.08 42.17
N PRO A 218 26.93 -14.05 41.25
CA PRO A 218 28.33 -14.20 41.66
C PRO A 218 28.80 -13.11 42.60
N VAL A 219 29.78 -13.43 43.45
CA VAL A 219 30.39 -12.47 44.40
C VAL A 219 30.99 -11.27 43.66
N GLY A 220 31.63 -11.49 42.49
CA GLY A 220 32.19 -10.42 41.67
C GLY A 220 31.14 -9.41 41.14
N ASN A 221 29.86 -9.75 41.14
CA ASN A 221 28.74 -8.92 40.75
C ASN A 221 27.92 -8.43 41.97
N GLY A 222 28.46 -8.52 43.16
CA GLY A 222 27.82 -8.08 44.40
C GLY A 222 26.88 -9.11 45.05
N GLY A 223 26.84 -10.34 44.54
CA GLY A 223 26.09 -11.44 45.15
C GLY A 223 26.85 -12.15 46.25
N THR A 224 26.21 -13.12 46.89
CA THR A 224 26.84 -13.98 47.88
C THR A 224 27.53 -15.23 47.28
N GLY A 225 27.26 -15.50 45.99
CA GLY A 225 27.69 -16.73 45.33
C GLY A 225 27.00 -18.00 45.84
N ALA A 226 25.95 -17.85 46.65
CA ALA A 226 25.19 -18.97 47.22
C ALA A 226 23.70 -18.84 46.85
N THR A 227 23.03 -19.97 46.65
CA THR A 227 21.57 -20.01 46.32
C THR A 227 20.70 -19.80 47.57
N SER A 228 21.25 -20.10 48.73
CA SER A 228 20.58 -19.87 50.03
C SER A 228 21.61 -19.70 51.13
N LEU A 229 21.26 -19.05 52.18
CA LEU A 229 22.03 -18.90 53.42
C LEU A 229 21.23 -19.55 54.56
N THR A 230 21.87 -20.41 55.32
CA THR A 230 21.25 -21.03 56.51
C THR A 230 21.04 -19.95 57.57
N ALA A 231 19.84 -19.93 58.18
CA ALA A 231 19.52 -18.99 59.24
C ALA A 231 20.52 -19.12 60.42
N ASP A 232 20.78 -17.98 61.05
CA ASP A 232 21.63 -17.85 62.26
C ASP A 232 23.14 -18.09 62.04
N ASN A 233 23.55 -18.41 60.80
CA ASN A 233 24.98 -18.54 60.46
C ASN A 233 25.66 -17.16 60.35
N VAL A 234 26.89 -17.09 60.76
CA VAL A 234 27.77 -15.94 60.49
C VAL A 234 28.34 -16.06 59.10
N ILE A 235 28.19 -15.00 58.30
CA ILE A 235 28.69 -14.91 56.93
C ILE A 235 30.14 -14.39 56.98
N LEU A 236 31.05 -15.10 56.31
CA LEU A 236 32.46 -14.75 56.19
C LEU A 236 32.82 -14.47 54.75
N GLY A 237 33.63 -13.47 54.49
CA GLY A 237 34.21 -13.20 53.18
C GLY A 237 35.11 -14.36 52.72
N ASN A 238 35.08 -14.69 51.39
CA ASN A 238 35.86 -15.74 50.79
C ASN A 238 36.49 -15.30 49.45
N GLY A 239 36.93 -14.07 49.40
CA GLY A 239 37.48 -13.48 48.15
C GLY A 239 36.48 -13.44 47.05
N THR A 240 36.79 -14.02 45.88
CA THR A 240 35.90 -14.09 44.70
C THR A 240 35.00 -15.35 44.68
N SER A 241 35.14 -16.22 45.63
CA SER A 241 34.34 -17.45 45.78
C SER A 241 33.09 -17.16 46.64
N ALA A 242 32.11 -18.08 46.59
CA ALA A 242 30.93 -17.99 47.44
C ALA A 242 31.30 -17.73 48.92
N VAL A 243 30.52 -16.92 49.60
CA VAL A 243 30.72 -16.64 51.01
C VAL A 243 30.79 -17.92 51.82
N GLN A 244 31.68 -17.97 52.80
CA GLN A 244 31.71 -19.02 53.82
C GLN A 244 30.74 -18.70 54.95
N VAL A 245 30.27 -19.72 55.62
CA VAL A 245 29.37 -19.56 56.75
C VAL A 245 29.88 -20.37 57.94
N VAL A 246 29.72 -19.83 59.13
CA VAL A 246 29.99 -20.51 60.38
C VAL A 246 28.70 -20.64 61.18
N ALA A 247 28.30 -21.88 61.46
CA ALA A 247 27.13 -22.15 62.28
C ALA A 247 27.41 -21.76 63.74
N PRO A 248 26.40 -21.33 64.51
CA PRO A 248 26.61 -20.90 65.90
C PRO A 248 27.11 -22.01 66.86
N GLY A 249 26.87 -23.26 66.49
CA GLY A 249 27.25 -24.40 67.34
C GLY A 249 26.44 -24.51 68.61
N THR A 250 27.06 -24.96 69.70
CA THR A 250 26.43 -25.10 71.05
C THR A 250 26.25 -23.75 71.73
N ALA A 251 25.20 -23.60 72.52
CA ALA A 251 24.97 -22.39 73.31
C ALA A 251 26.18 -22.06 74.13
N GLY A 252 26.59 -20.77 74.12
CA GLY A 252 27.80 -20.30 74.83
C GLY A 252 29.06 -20.30 73.95
N ASN A 253 29.03 -20.85 72.72
CA ASN A 253 30.15 -20.75 71.77
C ASN A 253 30.38 -19.28 71.34
N VAL A 254 31.61 -18.99 71.04
CA VAL A 254 32.07 -17.71 70.50
C VAL A 254 32.74 -17.95 69.13
N LEU A 255 32.68 -16.94 68.22
CA LEU A 255 33.43 -16.98 66.98
C LEU A 255 34.93 -16.73 67.31
N THR A 256 35.75 -17.73 67.01
CA THR A 256 37.21 -17.67 67.26
C THR A 256 37.97 -17.82 65.91
N SER A 257 39.08 -17.09 65.90
CA SER A 257 40.05 -17.24 64.78
C SER A 257 41.15 -18.18 65.20
N ALA A 258 41.37 -19.23 64.42
CA ALA A 258 42.46 -20.17 64.63
C ALA A 258 43.08 -20.57 63.27
N GLY A 259 44.41 -20.38 63.15
CA GLY A 259 45.10 -20.77 61.92
C GLY A 259 44.64 -20.10 60.64
N GLY A 260 44.14 -18.86 60.75
CA GLY A 260 43.64 -18.12 59.58
C GLY A 260 42.17 -18.42 59.16
N THR A 261 41.46 -19.23 59.93
CA THR A 261 40.05 -19.58 59.72
C THR A 261 39.20 -19.11 60.93
N TRP A 262 37.90 -18.92 60.69
CA TRP A 262 36.94 -18.62 61.73
C TRP A 262 36.08 -19.83 62.02
N ALA A 263 35.87 -20.13 63.28
CA ALA A 263 35.06 -21.26 63.74
C ALA A 263 34.25 -20.89 65.00
N SER A 264 33.14 -21.57 65.20
CA SER A 264 32.40 -21.54 66.44
C SER A 264 33.05 -22.49 67.42
N SER A 265 33.53 -21.98 68.57
CA SER A 265 34.14 -22.81 69.59
C SER A 265 33.72 -22.42 70.99
N THR A 266 33.77 -23.37 71.88
CA THR A 266 33.58 -23.02 73.32
C THR A 266 34.70 -22.09 73.78
N PRO A 267 34.39 -21.02 74.56
CA PRO A 267 35.41 -20.20 75.12
C PRO A 267 36.37 -21.07 75.95
N ALA A 268 37.65 -20.76 75.83
CA ALA A 268 38.61 -21.36 76.78
C ALA A 268 38.14 -21.11 78.24
N ALA A 269 38.10 -22.17 78.97
CA ALA A 269 37.84 -22.00 80.42
C ALA A 269 38.74 -20.90 80.99
N PRO A 270 38.18 -19.98 81.74
CA PRO A 270 38.99 -18.95 82.34
C PRO A 270 40.06 -19.66 83.15
N GLY A 271 41.26 -19.73 82.57
CA GLY A 271 42.41 -20.20 83.31
C GLY A 271 42.62 -19.26 84.51
N VAL A 272 42.74 -19.80 85.65
CA VAL A 272 43.22 -18.99 86.84
C VAL A 272 44.56 -18.39 86.42
N SER A 273 44.66 -17.06 86.52
CA SER A 273 45.94 -16.40 86.23
C SER A 273 47.06 -17.01 87.08
N ALA A 274 48.25 -17.09 86.51
CA ALA A 274 49.38 -17.67 87.21
C ALA A 274 49.53 -17.07 88.65
N GLY A 275 49.20 -15.80 88.78
CA GLY A 275 49.19 -15.16 90.12
C GLY A 275 48.10 -15.71 91.01
N LEU A 276 46.90 -15.97 90.50
CA LEU A 276 45.78 -16.55 91.27
C LEU A 276 46.08 -18.00 91.66
N SER A 277 46.69 -18.74 90.73
CA SER A 277 47.14 -20.15 90.95
C SER A 277 48.23 -20.21 92.04
N ILE A 278 49.18 -19.29 91.99
CA ILE A 278 50.23 -19.20 92.97
C ILE A 278 49.62 -18.79 94.34
N ALA A 279 48.74 -17.80 94.40
CA ALA A 279 48.06 -17.39 95.57
C ALA A 279 47.24 -18.52 96.20
N LEU A 280 46.52 -19.29 95.37
CA LEU A 280 45.75 -20.45 95.80
C LEU A 280 46.64 -21.54 96.37
N ALA A 281 47.76 -21.82 95.73
CA ALA A 281 48.77 -22.78 96.19
C ALA A 281 49.39 -22.34 97.54
N MET A 282 49.67 -21.05 97.62
CA MET A 282 50.20 -20.49 98.88
C MET A 282 49.18 -20.54 100.06
N VAL A 283 47.91 -20.34 99.77
CA VAL A 283 46.83 -20.39 100.76
C VAL A 283 46.48 -21.80 101.19
N MET A 284 46.63 -22.76 100.27
CA MET A 284 46.31 -24.20 100.51
C MET A 284 47.51 -25.00 101.00
N GLY A 285 48.68 -24.35 101.20
CA GLY A 285 49.84 -25.01 101.79
C GLY A 285 50.60 -26.06 100.99
N PHE A 286 50.57 -25.89 99.61
CA PHE A 286 51.37 -26.78 98.68
C PHE A 286 52.66 -26.08 98.31
#